data_54398d911bde1ec6fdbdc3a15b811210
#
_entry.id   54398d911bde1ec6fdbdc3a15b811210
#
_cell.length_a   1.000
_cell.length_b   1.000
_cell.length_c   1.000
_cell.angle_alpha   90.00
_cell.angle_beta   90.00
_cell.angle_gamma   90.00
#
_symmetry.space_group_name_H-M   'P 1'
#
loop_
_entity.id
_entity.type
_entity.pdbx_description
1 polymer ?
#
loop_
_entity_poly.entity_id
_entity_poly.type
_entity_poly.pdbx_seq_one_letter_code
_entity_poly.pdbx_strand_id
1 'polypeptide(L)'
;GRNAEFLLALALALDGQANIHALACDTDGIDGTNDNAGGVLSPDTLARAAALGLNARAHLADNNAYDFFSALGDLIVTGPTRTNVNDFRAILIATDNHIERADATREPCRQP
;
A
#
# COMPACT_ATOMS: atom_id res chain seq x y z
N GLY A 1 -6.08 -12.29 -1.34
CA GLY A 1 -5.81 -12.01 -2.72
C GLY A 1 -4.37 -11.60 -3.00
N ARG A 2 -3.96 -11.73 -4.23
CA ARG A 2 -2.56 -11.53 -4.63
C ARG A 2 -2.06 -10.11 -4.42
N ASN A 3 -2.94 -9.13 -4.52
CA ASN A 3 -2.52 -7.73 -4.35
C ASN A 3 -2.22 -7.40 -2.90
N ALA A 4 -3.04 -7.86 -1.98
CA ALA A 4 -2.76 -7.70 -0.56
C ALA A 4 -1.49 -8.47 -0.16
N GLU A 5 -1.30 -9.69 -0.69
CA GLU A 5 -0.09 -10.47 -0.42
C GLU A 5 1.15 -9.79 -0.97
N PHE A 6 1.08 -9.21 -2.17
CA PHE A 6 2.18 -8.43 -2.73
C PHE A 6 2.55 -7.26 -1.82
N LEU A 7 1.55 -6.51 -1.35
CA LEU A 7 1.80 -5.35 -0.48
C LEU A 7 2.43 -5.76 0.85
N LEU A 8 2.00 -6.86 1.43
CA LEU A 8 2.57 -7.32 2.70
C LEU A 8 4.02 -7.75 2.52
N ALA A 9 4.32 -8.46 1.43
CA ALA A 9 5.70 -8.82 1.11
C ALA A 9 6.55 -7.57 0.88
N LEU A 10 6.01 -6.57 0.19
CA LEU A 10 6.70 -5.30 -0.05
C LEU A 10 6.95 -4.56 1.27
N ALA A 11 5.96 -4.55 2.17
CA ALA A 11 6.10 -3.91 3.47
C ALA A 11 7.27 -4.49 4.24
N LEU A 12 7.38 -5.81 4.26
CA LEU A 12 8.49 -6.49 4.95
C LEU A 12 9.84 -6.21 4.28
N ALA A 13 9.87 -6.15 2.95
CA ALA A 13 11.09 -5.86 2.22
C ALA A 13 11.58 -4.43 2.46
N LEU A 14 10.65 -3.47 2.53
CA LEU A 14 10.98 -2.06 2.79
C LEU A 14 11.34 -1.79 4.24
N ASP A 15 10.81 -2.59 5.16
CA ASP A 15 11.12 -2.55 6.59
C ASP A 15 11.00 -1.13 7.17
N GLY A 16 9.90 -0.45 6.86
CA GLY A 16 9.65 0.89 7.38
C GLY A 16 10.42 2.00 6.70
N GLN A 17 10.96 1.74 5.52
CA GLN A 17 11.67 2.77 4.73
C GLN A 17 10.82 4.03 4.62
N ALA A 18 11.38 5.17 5.01
CA ALA A 18 10.67 6.44 4.98
C ALA A 18 10.34 6.86 3.55
N ASN A 19 9.26 7.60 3.41
CA ASN A 19 8.85 8.27 2.17
C ASN A 19 8.43 7.33 1.03
N ILE A 20 8.18 6.06 1.31
CA ILE A 20 7.69 5.13 0.29
C ILE A 20 6.27 4.72 0.62
N HIS A 21 5.36 5.01 -0.31
CA HIS A 21 3.96 4.61 -0.26
C HIS A 21 3.68 3.70 -1.44
N ALA A 22 2.74 2.79 -1.28
CA ALA A 22 2.36 1.90 -2.37
C ALA A 22 0.89 1.56 -2.30
N LEU A 23 0.31 1.23 -3.43
CA LEU A 23 -0.99 0.61 -3.49
C LEU A 23 -0.95 -0.51 -4.51
N ALA A 24 -1.80 -1.50 -4.32
CA ALA A 24 -1.99 -2.57 -5.28
C ALA A 24 -3.45 -2.99 -5.22
N CYS A 25 -4.08 -3.07 -6.37
CA CYS A 25 -5.48 -3.47 -6.43
C CYS A 25 -5.78 -4.17 -7.74
N ASP A 26 -6.87 -4.96 -7.71
CA ASP A 26 -7.44 -5.57 -8.89
C ASP A 26 -8.44 -4.59 -9.49
N THR A 27 -8.35 -4.34 -10.79
CA THR A 27 -9.18 -3.32 -11.44
C THR A 27 -10.65 -3.70 -11.54
N ASP A 28 -11.00 -4.98 -11.37
CA ASP A 28 -12.39 -5.40 -11.30
C ASP A 28 -13.03 -5.16 -9.92
N GLY A 29 -12.24 -4.70 -8.96
CA GLY A 29 -12.70 -4.38 -7.61
C GLY A 29 -12.62 -5.53 -6.63
N ILE A 30 -12.12 -6.68 -7.07
CA ILE A 30 -12.08 -7.90 -6.24
C ILE A 30 -10.67 -8.47 -6.28
N ASP A 31 -10.01 -8.55 -5.11
CA ASP A 31 -8.69 -9.14 -4.97
C ASP A 31 -8.82 -10.62 -4.61
N GLY A 32 -8.72 -11.48 -5.62
CA GLY A 32 -8.93 -12.92 -5.42
C GLY A 32 -10.38 -13.22 -5.10
N THR A 33 -10.62 -13.85 -3.96
CA THR A 33 -11.99 -14.18 -3.49
C THR A 33 -12.46 -13.25 -2.37
N ASN A 34 -11.63 -12.27 -1.99
CA ASN A 34 -11.98 -11.33 -0.94
C ASN A 34 -12.85 -10.20 -1.49
N ASP A 35 -13.51 -9.46 -0.60
CA ASP A 35 -14.40 -8.37 -0.98
C ASP A 35 -13.69 -7.06 -1.24
N ASN A 36 -12.38 -6.99 -0.97
CA ASN A 36 -11.57 -5.81 -1.23
C ASN A 36 -10.96 -5.85 -2.62
N ALA A 37 -10.66 -4.69 -3.18
CA ALA A 37 -9.93 -4.58 -4.44
C ALA A 37 -8.42 -4.74 -4.23
N GLY A 38 -7.93 -4.41 -3.06
CA GLY A 38 -6.52 -4.47 -2.71
C GLY A 38 -6.27 -3.71 -1.42
N GLY A 39 -5.13 -3.03 -1.33
CA GLY A 39 -4.76 -2.30 -0.14
C GLY A 39 -3.77 -1.18 -0.40
N VAL A 40 -3.44 -0.47 0.66
CA VAL A 40 -2.44 0.60 0.63
C VAL A 40 -1.34 0.34 1.67
N LEU A 41 -0.16 0.82 1.35
CA LEU A 41 1.02 0.72 2.20
C LEU A 41 1.58 2.11 2.42
N SER A 42 1.96 2.41 3.66
CA SER A 42 2.62 3.66 4.02
C SER A 42 3.89 3.36 4.81
N PRO A 43 4.77 4.36 5.03
CA PRO A 43 6.00 4.12 5.78
C PRO A 43 5.76 3.61 7.20
N ASP A 44 4.61 3.94 7.81
CA ASP A 44 4.30 3.55 9.18
C ASP A 44 3.48 2.25 9.28
N THR A 45 3.24 1.55 8.19
CA THR A 45 2.39 0.35 8.19
C THR A 45 2.88 -0.68 9.20
N LEU A 46 4.16 -1.03 9.18
CA LEU A 46 4.70 -2.04 10.11
C LEU A 46 4.69 -1.55 11.55
N ALA A 47 4.94 -0.27 11.78
CA ALA A 47 4.90 0.31 13.13
C ALA A 47 3.49 0.27 13.69
N ARG A 48 2.49 0.63 12.89
CA ARG A 48 1.08 0.56 13.31
C ARG A 48 0.66 -0.88 13.58
N ALA A 49 1.11 -1.81 12.73
CA ALA A 49 0.84 -3.23 12.92
C ALA A 49 1.43 -3.74 14.25
N ALA A 50 2.67 -3.39 14.54
CA ALA A 50 3.33 -3.77 15.79
C ALA A 50 2.56 -3.21 17.00
N ALA A 51 2.08 -1.98 16.92
CA ALA A 51 1.28 -1.37 17.98
C ALA A 51 -0.02 -2.12 18.25
N LEU A 52 -0.58 -2.78 17.23
CA LEU A 52 -1.78 -3.60 17.35
C LEU A 52 -1.48 -5.06 17.71
N GLY A 53 -0.21 -5.42 17.85
CA GLY A 53 0.19 -6.79 18.15
C GLY A 53 0.12 -7.72 16.94
N LEU A 54 0.09 -7.18 15.72
CA LEU A 54 0.06 -8.00 14.51
C LEU A 54 1.45 -8.48 14.14
N ASN A 55 1.54 -9.74 13.72
CA ASN A 55 2.79 -10.32 13.24
C ASN A 55 2.76 -10.40 11.71
N ALA A 56 3.41 -9.43 11.07
CA ALA A 56 3.39 -9.32 9.61
C ALA A 56 3.95 -10.56 8.92
N ARG A 57 5.05 -11.12 9.44
CA ARG A 57 5.66 -12.32 8.83
C ARG A 57 4.76 -13.54 8.93
N ALA A 58 4.06 -13.69 10.05
CA ALA A 58 3.12 -14.81 10.24
C ALA A 58 1.93 -14.66 9.28
N HIS A 59 1.40 -13.46 9.13
CA HIS A 59 0.31 -13.21 8.18
C HIS A 59 0.73 -13.54 6.75
N LEU A 60 1.95 -13.16 6.36
CA LEU A 60 2.44 -13.46 5.03
C LEU A 60 2.64 -14.98 4.84
N ALA A 61 3.20 -15.66 5.83
CA ALA A 61 3.42 -17.10 5.76
C ALA A 61 2.10 -17.88 5.62
N ASP A 62 1.04 -17.36 6.22
CA ASP A 62 -0.29 -17.97 6.18
C ASP A 62 -1.12 -17.52 4.98
N ASN A 63 -0.56 -16.72 4.07
CA ASN A 63 -1.29 -16.12 2.95
C ASN A 63 -2.52 -15.36 3.44
N ASN A 64 -2.36 -14.61 4.54
CA ASN A 64 -3.46 -13.92 5.21
C ASN A 64 -3.21 -12.42 5.31
N ALA A 65 -2.81 -11.82 4.20
CA ALA A 65 -2.61 -10.37 4.13
C ALA A 65 -3.92 -9.60 4.27
N TYR A 66 -5.06 -10.21 3.88
CA TYR A 66 -6.36 -9.57 4.03
C TYR A 66 -6.62 -9.16 5.47
N ASP A 67 -6.48 -10.08 6.43
CA ASP A 67 -6.72 -9.77 7.84
C ASP A 67 -5.73 -8.73 8.37
N PHE A 68 -4.50 -8.79 7.88
CA PHE A 68 -3.47 -7.83 8.28
C PHE A 68 -3.89 -6.40 7.90
N PHE A 69 -4.21 -6.17 6.64
CA PHE A 69 -4.60 -4.83 6.18
C PHE A 69 -5.99 -4.43 6.67
N SER A 70 -6.89 -5.40 6.85
CA SER A 70 -8.20 -5.12 7.44
C SER A 70 -8.08 -4.57 8.86
N ALA A 71 -7.23 -5.16 9.67
CA ALA A 71 -7.00 -4.70 11.03
C ALA A 71 -6.42 -3.28 11.07
N LEU A 72 -5.63 -2.91 10.06
CA LEU A 72 -5.06 -1.57 9.95
C LEU A 72 -6.03 -0.57 9.32
N GLY A 73 -7.13 -1.03 8.73
CA GLY A 73 -8.05 -0.14 8.03
C GLY A 73 -7.54 0.30 6.65
N ASP A 74 -6.61 -0.43 6.08
CA ASP A 74 -5.90 -0.03 4.87
C ASP A 74 -6.32 -0.84 3.63
N LEU A 75 -7.44 -1.55 3.68
CA LEU A 75 -8.00 -2.19 2.51
C LEU A 75 -8.65 -1.16 1.57
N ILE A 76 -8.54 -1.40 0.28
CA ILE A 76 -9.31 -0.66 -0.73
C ILE A 76 -10.55 -1.47 -1.03
N VAL A 77 -11.72 -0.90 -0.80
CA VAL A 77 -13.00 -1.58 -1.03
C VAL A 77 -13.84 -0.69 -1.95
N THR A 78 -14.01 -1.11 -3.19
CA THR A 78 -14.77 -0.35 -4.19
C THR A 78 -16.03 -1.08 -4.64
N GLY A 79 -16.11 -2.38 -4.39
CA GLY A 79 -17.09 -3.24 -5.05
C GLY A 79 -16.73 -3.50 -6.50
N PRO A 80 -17.48 -4.38 -7.18
CA PRO A 80 -17.22 -4.71 -8.58
C PRO A 80 -17.27 -3.48 -9.48
N THR A 81 -16.27 -3.31 -10.34
CA THR A 81 -16.16 -2.14 -11.22
C THR A 81 -16.66 -2.45 -12.64
N ARG A 82 -16.81 -3.74 -12.98
CA ARG A 82 -17.16 -4.23 -14.31
C ARG A 82 -16.10 -3.90 -15.35
N THR A 83 -14.90 -3.61 -14.90
CA THR A 83 -13.73 -3.38 -15.75
C THR A 83 -12.63 -4.31 -15.25
N ASN A 84 -11.95 -4.98 -16.16
CA ASN A 84 -10.86 -5.86 -15.76
C ASN A 84 -9.70 -5.73 -16.75
N VAL A 85 -8.69 -4.97 -16.34
CA VAL A 85 -7.39 -4.89 -17.00
C VAL A 85 -6.30 -5.46 -16.09
N ASN A 86 -6.68 -6.41 -15.24
CA ASN A 86 -5.85 -7.09 -14.26
C ASN A 86 -5.47 -6.19 -13.08
N ASP A 87 -4.22 -6.22 -12.68
CA ASP A 87 -3.76 -5.54 -11.49
C ASP A 87 -3.28 -4.14 -11.79
N PHE A 88 -3.49 -3.24 -10.85
CA PHE A 88 -2.88 -1.93 -10.84
C PHE A 88 -2.00 -1.82 -9.60
N ARG A 89 -0.74 -1.45 -9.79
CA ARG A 89 0.21 -1.26 -8.70
C ARG A 89 0.96 0.03 -8.90
N ALA A 90 1.09 0.79 -7.84
CA ALA A 90 1.81 2.07 -7.88
C ALA A 90 2.67 2.19 -6.63
N ILE A 91 3.89 2.70 -6.84
CA ILE A 91 4.82 2.98 -5.76
C ILE A 91 5.18 4.45 -5.87
N LEU A 92 4.93 5.21 -4.80
CA LEU A 92 5.26 6.62 -4.72
C LEU A 92 6.41 6.81 -3.76
N ILE A 93 7.48 7.41 -4.25
CA ILE A 93 8.63 7.75 -3.42
C ILE A 93 8.63 9.26 -3.29
N ALA A 94 8.37 9.75 -2.07
CA ALA A 94 8.39 11.18 -1.78
C ALA A 94 9.79 11.61 -1.39
N THR A 95 10.13 12.87 -1.67
CA THR A 95 11.41 13.44 -1.24
C THR A 95 11.16 14.46 -0.15
N ASP A 96 12.12 14.65 0.74
CA ASP A 96 12.02 15.60 1.85
C ASP A 96 12.12 17.06 1.38
N ASN A 97 12.47 17.27 0.19
CA ASN A 97 12.57 18.63 -0.35
C ASN A 97 11.19 19.17 -0.68
N HIS A 98 11.26 19.39 0.02
CA HIS A 98 10.38 19.91 -0.36
C HIS A 98 9.82 20.76 -0.35
N ILE A 99 9.81 20.75 -0.49
CA ILE A 99 9.41 21.37 -0.51
C ILE A 99 9.09 22.08 -0.37
N GLU A 100 9.55 22.23 -0.40
CA GLU A 100 9.65 22.75 -0.22
C GLU A 100 9.17 23.28 -0.65
N ARG A 101 9.32 23.61 -0.91
CA ARG A 101 9.38 23.91 -1.27
C ARG A 101 8.74 24.09 -1.92
N ALA A 102 9.00 24.54 -2.18
CA ALA A 102 8.99 24.46 -2.60
C ALA A 102 8.72 24.82 -3.15
N ASP A 103 8.79 25.40 -3.25
CA ASP A 103 9.03 25.46 -3.52
C ASP A 103 8.67 25.63 -4.21
N ALA A 104 8.77 26.18 -4.37
CA ALA A 104 9.06 26.06 -4.69
C ALA A 104 8.68 26.13 -5.45
N THR A 105 8.58 26.48 -5.68
CA THR A 105 8.73 26.12 -6.05
C THR A 105 8.48 25.90 -6.88
N ARG A 106 8.50 26.16 -7.16
CA ARG A 106 8.83 25.68 -7.51
C ARG A 106 8.76 25.36 -8.35
N GLU A 107 8.99 25.77 -8.68
CA GLU A 107 9.46 25.23 -8.98
C GLU A 107 9.40 24.70 -9.70
N PRO A 108 9.35 25.09 -9.78
CA PRO A 108 9.72 24.36 -10.11
C PRO A 108 9.66 23.86 -10.76
N CYS A 109 9.93 24.23 -10.99
CA CYS A 109 10.35 23.55 -10.99
C CYS A 109 10.44 23.40 -11.43
N ARG A 110 10.49 23.60 -11.57
CA ARG A 110 10.98 23.38 -11.32
C ARG A 110 11.19 23.15 -11.57
N GLN A 111 11.40 23.55 -11.48
CA GLN A 111 11.98 23.26 -11.17
C GLN A 111 12.18 23.15 -11.24
N PRO A 112 12.11 23.48 -11.34
CA PRO A 112 12.69 23.31 -11.08
C PRO A 112 12.69 23.18 -11.32
#